data_10b92e5c47fdab646f1fec816ae5546b
#
_entry.id   10b92e5c47fdab646f1fec816ae5546b
#
_cell.length_a   1.000
_cell.length_b   1.000
_cell.length_c   1.000
_cell.angle_alpha   90.00
_cell.angle_beta   90.00
_cell.angle_gamma   90.00
#
_symmetry.space_group_name_H-M   'P 1'
#
loop_
_entity.id
_entity.type
_entity.pdbx_description
1 polymer ?
#
loop_
_entity_poly.entity_id
_entity_poly.type
_entity_poly.pdbx_seq_one_letter_code
_entity_poly.pdbx_strand_id
1 'polypeptide(L)'
;GQHGEGGGIRMPMMSSKETVALVAEPLCKKLGLTSGDKAFVMINGCGATTMMEMLVLFKDTVEFLNAKGVEVVGNMVGEILTVQEAAGFQLNIAKWDEETLALWNTPCHTPAYSKV
;
A
#
# COMPACT_ATOMS: atom_id res chain seq x y z
N GLY A 1 7.93 -9.90 10.82
CA GLY A 1 8.55 -8.64 10.39
C GLY A 1 9.45 -8.80 9.18
N GLN A 2 9.77 -7.73 8.50
CA GLN A 2 10.55 -7.72 7.27
C GLN A 2 12.01 -8.14 7.48
N HIS A 3 12.55 -7.91 8.66
CA HIS A 3 13.93 -8.25 9.02
C HIS A 3 14.02 -9.50 9.90
N GLY A 4 13.00 -10.36 9.92
CA GLY A 4 12.95 -11.59 10.70
C GLY A 4 12.43 -11.44 12.12
N GLU A 5 12.02 -10.26 12.54
CA GLU A 5 11.34 -10.05 13.81
C GLU A 5 9.97 -10.74 13.84
N GLY A 6 9.50 -11.10 15.03
CA GLY A 6 8.22 -11.79 15.20
C GLY A 6 7.03 -10.95 14.71
N GLY A 7 6.08 -11.61 14.02
CA GLY A 7 4.82 -10.98 13.61
C GLY A 7 3.86 -10.79 14.78
N GLY A 8 2.89 -9.90 14.63
CA GLY A 8 1.88 -9.60 15.63
C GLY A 8 0.78 -10.67 15.73
N ILE A 9 0.38 -11.26 14.60
CA ILE A 9 -0.74 -12.21 14.51
C ILE A 9 -0.38 -13.33 13.53
N ARG A 10 -0.75 -14.56 13.88
CA ARG A 10 -0.71 -15.71 12.97
C ARG A 10 -2.13 -16.11 12.61
N MET A 11 -2.38 -16.25 11.31
CA MET A 11 -3.70 -16.61 10.78
C MET A 11 -3.55 -17.61 9.63
N PRO A 12 -4.59 -18.40 9.32
CA PRO A 12 -4.62 -19.19 8.10
C PRO A 12 -4.52 -18.32 6.85
N MET A 13 -4.14 -18.91 5.72
CA MET A 13 -4.18 -18.22 4.42
C MET A 13 -5.61 -17.74 4.13
N MET A 14 -5.72 -16.51 3.69
CA MET A 14 -6.96 -15.84 3.37
C MET A 14 -6.95 -15.35 1.92
N SER A 15 -8.12 -15.00 1.39
CA SER A 15 -8.21 -14.28 0.12
C SER A 15 -7.51 -12.91 0.21
N SER A 16 -7.17 -12.34 -0.96
CA SER A 16 -6.60 -10.99 -1.04
C SER A 16 -7.51 -9.95 -0.37
N LYS A 17 -8.83 -10.01 -0.61
CA LYS A 17 -9.80 -9.09 -0.01
C LYS A 17 -9.82 -9.16 1.53
N GLU A 18 -9.81 -10.37 2.09
CA GLU A 18 -9.78 -10.56 3.54
C GLU A 18 -8.45 -10.08 4.13
N THR A 19 -7.33 -10.39 3.46
CA THR A 19 -6.01 -9.93 3.87
C THR A 19 -5.93 -8.41 3.87
N VAL A 20 -6.38 -7.77 2.79
CA VAL A 20 -6.42 -6.30 2.68
C VAL A 20 -7.29 -5.70 3.77
N ALA A 21 -8.50 -6.21 3.99
CA ALA A 21 -9.37 -5.70 5.04
C ALA A 21 -8.72 -5.77 6.42
N LEU A 22 -8.05 -6.89 6.72
CA LEU A 22 -7.37 -7.10 8.00
C LEU A 22 -6.25 -6.09 8.24
N VAL A 23 -5.45 -5.77 7.22
CA VAL A 23 -4.29 -4.87 7.38
C VAL A 23 -4.66 -3.41 7.15
N ALA A 24 -5.61 -3.10 6.26
CA ALA A 24 -5.99 -1.71 5.94
C ALA A 24 -6.88 -1.07 7.01
N GLU A 25 -7.78 -1.84 7.67
CA GLU A 25 -8.69 -1.31 8.68
C GLU A 25 -7.96 -0.59 9.84
N PRO A 26 -6.98 -1.21 10.51
CA PRO A 26 -6.24 -0.53 11.57
C PRO A 26 -5.42 0.66 11.06
N LEU A 27 -4.91 0.62 9.82
CA LEU A 27 -4.19 1.74 9.22
C LEU A 27 -5.13 2.93 9.00
N CYS A 28 -6.30 2.70 8.40
CA CYS A 28 -7.32 3.73 8.18
C CYS A 28 -7.76 4.38 9.50
N LYS A 29 -8.00 3.56 10.52
CA LYS A 29 -8.37 4.04 11.86
C LYS A 29 -7.28 4.92 12.47
N LYS A 30 -6.01 4.48 12.39
CA LYS A 30 -4.87 5.22 12.95
C LYS A 30 -4.63 6.54 12.21
N LEU A 31 -4.83 6.58 10.89
CA LEU A 31 -4.71 7.78 10.06
C LEU A 31 -5.92 8.72 10.19
N GLY A 32 -7.01 8.27 10.81
CA GLY A 32 -8.26 9.02 10.87
C GLY A 32 -8.85 9.29 9.48
N LEU A 33 -8.76 8.30 8.57
CA LEU A 33 -9.34 8.42 7.24
C LEU A 33 -10.87 8.37 7.31
N THR A 34 -11.52 9.34 6.67
CA THR A 34 -12.97 9.48 6.58
C THR A 34 -13.41 9.72 5.13
N SER A 35 -14.69 9.64 4.88
CA SER A 35 -15.24 9.93 3.54
C SER A 35 -14.86 11.34 3.07
N GLY A 36 -14.41 11.43 1.82
CA GLY A 36 -13.90 12.66 1.21
C GLY A 36 -12.39 12.87 1.34
N ASP A 37 -11.71 12.06 2.14
CA ASP A 37 -10.25 12.11 2.25
C ASP A 37 -9.57 11.55 1.00
N LYS A 38 -8.34 12.00 0.76
CA LYS A 38 -7.45 11.51 -0.30
C LYS A 38 -6.32 10.69 0.29
N ALA A 39 -5.97 9.59 -0.39
CA ALA A 39 -4.92 8.68 0.06
C ALA A 39 -3.93 8.34 -1.07
N PHE A 40 -2.70 8.13 -0.68
CA PHE A 40 -1.69 7.43 -1.46
C PHE A 40 -1.57 5.99 -0.97
N VAL A 41 -1.41 5.05 -1.90
CA VAL A 41 -1.26 3.63 -1.59
C VAL A 41 0.03 3.09 -2.19
N MET A 42 0.84 2.43 -1.39
CA MET A 42 1.99 1.68 -1.87
C MET A 42 1.85 0.21 -1.50
N ILE A 43 1.99 -0.66 -2.50
CA ILE A 43 2.17 -2.10 -2.32
C ILE A 43 3.63 -2.40 -2.63
N ASN A 44 4.37 -2.79 -1.61
CA ASN A 44 5.78 -3.15 -1.71
C ASN A 44 5.95 -4.66 -1.56
N GLY A 45 6.47 -5.32 -2.57
CA GLY A 45 6.79 -6.75 -2.52
C GLY A 45 8.00 -7.04 -1.63
N CYS A 46 8.07 -8.25 -1.09
CA CYS A 46 9.17 -8.71 -0.25
C CYS A 46 10.03 -9.78 -0.94
N GLY A 47 10.13 -9.75 -2.26
CA GLY A 47 11.04 -10.56 -3.06
C GLY A 47 10.40 -11.76 -3.77
N ALA A 48 9.44 -12.46 -3.15
CA ALA A 48 8.79 -13.64 -3.75
C ALA A 48 7.31 -13.42 -4.14
N THR A 49 6.71 -12.29 -3.79
CA THR A 49 5.37 -11.92 -4.24
C THR A 49 5.44 -11.34 -5.65
N THR A 50 4.74 -11.95 -6.59
CA THR A 50 4.77 -11.53 -7.99
C THR A 50 4.08 -10.19 -8.22
N MET A 51 4.43 -9.51 -9.31
CA MET A 51 3.76 -8.27 -9.72
C MET A 51 2.25 -8.47 -9.89
N MET A 52 1.82 -9.63 -10.43
CA MET A 52 0.39 -9.94 -10.58
C MET A 52 -0.33 -10.00 -9.22
N GLU A 53 0.26 -10.67 -8.23
CA GLU A 53 -0.30 -10.73 -6.88
C GLU A 53 -0.36 -9.34 -6.24
N MET A 54 0.69 -8.53 -6.41
CA MET A 54 0.72 -7.14 -5.91
C MET A 54 -0.36 -6.28 -6.56
N LEU A 55 -0.63 -6.44 -7.86
CA LEU A 55 -1.70 -5.72 -8.54
C LEU A 55 -3.10 -6.15 -8.08
N VAL A 56 -3.29 -7.43 -7.73
CA VAL A 56 -4.53 -7.90 -7.11
C VAL A 56 -4.72 -7.27 -5.73
N LEU A 57 -3.67 -7.25 -4.90
CA LEU A 57 -3.69 -6.58 -3.59
C LEU A 57 -3.98 -5.07 -3.73
N PHE A 58 -3.36 -4.42 -4.70
CA PHE A 58 -3.61 -3.00 -4.97
C PHE A 58 -5.08 -2.74 -5.35
N LYS A 59 -5.62 -3.51 -6.30
CA LYS A 59 -7.04 -3.42 -6.69
C LYS A 59 -7.95 -3.58 -5.48
N ASP A 60 -7.75 -4.61 -4.67
CA ASP A 60 -8.59 -4.87 -3.49
C ASP A 60 -8.43 -3.76 -2.43
N THR A 61 -7.25 -3.15 -2.32
CA THR A 61 -7.01 -1.99 -1.44
C THR A 61 -7.77 -0.76 -1.93
N VAL A 62 -7.76 -0.49 -3.23
CA VAL A 62 -8.53 0.62 -3.82
C VAL A 62 -10.03 0.41 -3.60
N GLU A 63 -10.54 -0.79 -3.84
CA GLU A 63 -11.96 -1.12 -3.59
C GLU A 63 -12.33 -0.91 -2.11
N PHE A 64 -11.46 -1.35 -1.19
CA PHE A 64 -11.65 -1.18 0.25
C PHE A 64 -11.72 0.29 0.67
N LEU A 65 -10.79 1.12 0.19
CA LEU A 65 -10.74 2.56 0.49
C LEU A 65 -11.93 3.30 -0.13
N ASN A 66 -12.24 3.01 -1.40
CA ASN A 66 -13.39 3.61 -2.08
C ASN A 66 -14.73 3.29 -1.38
N ALA A 67 -14.89 2.09 -0.85
CA ALA A 67 -16.08 1.71 -0.06
C ALA A 67 -16.22 2.54 1.23
N LYS A 68 -15.12 3.12 1.74
CA LYS A 68 -15.11 4.07 2.86
C LYS A 68 -15.24 5.53 2.42
N GLY A 69 -15.37 5.79 1.12
CA GLY A 69 -15.40 7.13 0.55
C GLY A 69 -14.04 7.85 0.50
N VAL A 70 -12.95 7.09 0.61
CA VAL A 70 -11.57 7.61 0.49
C VAL A 70 -11.10 7.44 -0.95
N GLU A 71 -10.67 8.53 -1.58
CA GLU A 71 -10.17 8.53 -2.95
C GLU A 71 -8.68 8.19 -2.98
N VAL A 72 -8.27 7.22 -3.80
CA VAL A 72 -6.85 6.92 -4.04
C VAL A 72 -6.34 7.80 -5.17
N VAL A 73 -5.52 8.80 -4.84
CA VAL A 73 -5.02 9.83 -5.77
C VAL A 73 -3.56 9.63 -6.20
N GLY A 74 -2.87 8.65 -5.62
CA GLY A 74 -1.50 8.30 -6.01
C GLY A 74 -1.17 6.89 -5.57
N ASN A 75 -0.23 6.26 -6.28
CA ASN A 75 0.16 4.89 -5.95
C ASN A 75 1.60 4.56 -6.37
N MET A 76 2.14 3.52 -5.75
CA MET A 76 3.30 2.77 -6.20
C MET A 76 3.07 1.28 -5.96
N VAL A 77 3.41 0.46 -6.95
CA VAL A 77 3.35 -1.00 -6.83
C VAL A 77 4.64 -1.59 -7.38
N GLY A 78 5.35 -2.35 -6.57
CA GLY A 78 6.62 -2.95 -6.99
C GLY A 78 7.52 -3.38 -5.84
N GLU A 79 8.72 -3.82 -6.18
CA GLU A 79 9.80 -4.13 -5.24
C GLU A 79 10.59 -2.84 -4.95
N ILE A 80 10.14 -2.05 -3.98
CA ILE A 80 10.69 -0.73 -3.69
C ILE A 80 11.73 -0.82 -2.57
N LEU A 81 11.37 -1.47 -1.47
CA LEU A 81 12.26 -1.87 -0.40
C LEU A 81 12.01 -3.35 -0.13
N THR A 82 12.92 -4.20 -0.55
CA THR A 82 12.68 -5.64 -0.55
C THR A 82 13.69 -6.40 0.30
N VAL A 83 13.35 -7.66 0.57
CA VAL A 83 14.22 -8.69 1.14
C VAL A 83 14.31 -9.85 0.16
N GLN A 84 15.25 -10.76 0.38
CA GLN A 84 15.41 -11.91 -0.49
C GLN A 84 14.30 -12.94 -0.22
N GLU A 85 13.54 -13.28 -1.26
CA GLU A 85 12.62 -14.43 -1.35
C GLU A 85 11.61 -14.57 -0.20
N ALA A 86 11.19 -13.47 0.42
CA ALA A 86 10.09 -13.51 1.36
C ALA A 86 8.75 -13.44 0.63
N ALA A 87 7.91 -14.45 0.82
CA ALA A 87 6.55 -14.47 0.29
C ALA A 87 5.65 -13.56 1.15
N GLY A 88 5.65 -12.28 0.83
CA GLY A 88 4.91 -11.27 1.57
C GLY A 88 4.89 -9.93 0.85
N PHE A 89 4.19 -8.99 1.47
CA PHE A 89 4.10 -7.62 0.98
C PHE A 89 3.95 -6.65 2.16
N GLN A 90 4.23 -5.39 1.89
CA GLN A 90 3.90 -4.28 2.77
C GLN A 90 2.79 -3.45 2.14
N LEU A 91 1.77 -3.13 2.92
CA LEU A 91 0.77 -2.12 2.57
C LEU A 91 1.09 -0.84 3.32
N ASN A 92 1.33 0.22 2.57
CA ASN A 92 1.51 1.56 3.11
C ASN A 92 0.38 2.46 2.60
N ILE A 93 -0.23 3.20 3.52
CA ILE A 93 -1.28 4.17 3.22
C ILE A 93 -0.85 5.51 3.82
N ALA A 94 -0.91 6.56 3.03
CA ALA A 94 -0.70 7.92 3.51
C ALA A 94 -1.93 8.77 3.22
N LYS A 95 -2.37 9.57 4.20
CA LYS A 95 -3.39 10.59 4.00
C LYS A 95 -2.74 11.80 3.34
N TRP A 96 -3.25 12.24 2.20
CA TRP A 96 -2.73 13.35 1.44
C TRP A 96 -3.70 14.53 1.40
N ASP A 97 -3.13 15.72 1.45
CA ASP A 97 -3.79 16.98 1.14
C ASP A 97 -3.45 17.46 -0.29
N GLU A 98 -4.00 18.57 -0.70
CA GLU A 98 -3.79 19.13 -2.04
C GLU A 98 -2.32 19.55 -2.25
N GLU A 99 -1.64 20.04 -1.22
CA GLU A 99 -0.23 20.43 -1.29
C GLU A 99 0.65 19.21 -1.55
N THR A 100 0.47 18.15 -0.77
CA THR A 100 1.21 16.89 -0.94
C THR A 100 0.98 16.27 -2.31
N LEU A 101 -0.28 16.29 -2.79
CA LEU A 101 -0.62 15.82 -4.13
C LEU A 101 0.07 16.65 -5.23
N ALA A 102 0.09 17.97 -5.09
CA ALA A 102 0.77 18.86 -6.02
C ALA A 102 2.28 18.60 -6.05
N LEU A 103 2.91 18.46 -4.87
CA LEU A 103 4.34 18.13 -4.75
C LEU A 103 4.65 16.76 -5.35
N TRP A 104 3.83 15.75 -5.07
CA TRP A 104 3.98 14.42 -5.70
C TRP A 104 3.95 14.47 -7.22
N ASN A 105 3.12 15.34 -7.79
CA ASN A 105 2.98 15.50 -9.23
C ASN A 105 4.08 16.33 -9.89
N THR A 106 5.01 16.87 -9.12
CA THR A 106 6.18 17.58 -9.65
C THR A 106 7.15 16.61 -10.32
N PRO A 107 7.69 16.93 -11.51
CA PRO A 107 8.72 16.13 -12.14
C PRO A 107 9.95 15.99 -11.25
N CYS A 108 10.53 14.79 -11.22
CA CYS A 108 11.75 14.54 -10.48
C CYS A 108 12.62 13.49 -11.19
N HIS A 109 13.92 13.56 -10.94
CA HIS A 109 14.88 12.59 -11.46
C HIS A 109 15.91 12.26 -10.40
N THR A 110 15.99 10.97 -10.04
CA THR A 110 16.98 10.42 -9.12
C THR A 110 17.55 9.11 -9.69
N PRO A 111 18.66 8.59 -9.14
CA PRO A 111 19.18 7.30 -9.59
C PRO A 111 18.19 6.12 -9.45
N ALA A 112 17.25 6.20 -8.53
CA ALA A 112 16.31 5.12 -8.22
C ALA A 112 14.87 5.38 -8.73
N TYR A 113 14.52 6.61 -9.03
CA TYR A 113 13.16 6.99 -9.39
C TYR A 113 13.12 8.22 -10.29
N SER A 114 12.33 8.15 -11.34
CA SER A 114 12.09 9.28 -12.24
C SER A 114 10.61 9.43 -12.53
N LYS A 115 10.16 10.67 -12.56
CA LYS A 115 8.81 11.07 -12.94
C LYS A 115 8.88 12.27 -13.88
N VAL A 116 8.25 12.18 -15.03
CA VAL A 116 8.13 13.23 -16.03
C VAL A 116 6.78 13.94 -15.96
#